data_6e658935bcea7a7354b236da4f001d8a
#
_entry.id   6e658935bcea7a7354b236da4f001d8a
#
_cell.length_a   1.000
_cell.length_b   1.000
_cell.length_c   1.000
_cell.angle_alpha   90.00
_cell.angle_beta   90.00
_cell.angle_gamma   90.00
#
_symmetry.space_group_name_H-M   'P 1'
#
loop_
_entity.id
_entity.type
_entity.pdbx_description
1 polymer ?
#
loop_
_entity_poly.entity_id
_entity_poly.type
_entity_poly.pdbx_seq_one_letter_code
_entity_poly.pdbx_strand_id
1 'polypeptide(L)'
;MAASEEFWDDILGHLKQRVLVPIVGPQLLTVADGPRAVTLSRLIGERLAHRYDLPVSWSDQSDLNDVVQAYFSAKGRDEGERLYRVVNDILSEINAGPPESLMQLAGLMEQQLFISTTFDSLMTQAVNTVRFNGEPRTRELWFSPNQSTAEQQQNARPPAAGEAVVFKLFGQASSMPQYAIHDEDRLEWLHALLSETARLPEWVASQFREKPLLFVGCNIPDWIGRFLVRMASSTRLSVASKQFFIVGTTISRDASLLEFFRTYCGATRVQALEADPQQFVAELYARWQKRNPKVGAAAAPPSGSAAPRGSIFISYARDDAGAARQLADEIARLGGDVWLDERRLQPGDRWEDEILSNIRQEIRLFVAAISKHTEQREEGYVFKEWNEAAERARGIPRRRFILPIVVDEHYDGNPACYLQVPESFRKYQFGRAPAGKPDPDLVATLTEEIRAMRRREVA
;
A
#
# COMPACT_ATOMS: atom_id res chain seq x y z
N MET A 1 28.78 3.59 -2.44
CA MET A 1 28.80 3.81 -3.92
C MET A 1 27.45 4.37 -4.33
N ALA A 2 27.41 5.33 -5.27
CA ALA A 2 26.12 5.78 -5.80
C ALA A 2 25.45 4.62 -6.58
N ALA A 3 24.14 4.48 -6.43
CA ALA A 3 23.37 3.50 -7.18
C ALA A 3 23.43 3.83 -8.69
N SER A 4 23.54 2.79 -9.54
CA SER A 4 23.49 2.97 -10.99
C SER A 4 22.10 3.42 -11.44
N GLU A 5 22.01 4.08 -12.61
CA GLU A 5 20.69 4.42 -13.16
C GLU A 5 19.87 3.16 -13.48
N GLU A 6 20.49 2.06 -13.88
CA GLU A 6 19.83 0.77 -14.08
C GLU A 6 19.15 0.25 -12.80
N PHE A 7 19.82 0.38 -11.63
CA PHE A 7 19.24 0.03 -10.33
C PHE A 7 17.97 0.84 -10.04
N TRP A 8 17.99 2.16 -10.31
CA TRP A 8 16.83 3.01 -10.13
C TRP A 8 15.72 2.70 -11.12
N ASP A 9 16.05 2.40 -12.37
CA ASP A 9 15.08 2.06 -13.40
C ASP A 9 14.34 0.77 -13.07
N ASP A 10 15.06 -0.24 -12.60
CA ASP A 10 14.48 -1.51 -12.16
C ASP A 10 13.49 -1.31 -10.99
N ILE A 11 13.92 -0.63 -9.91
CA ILE A 11 13.03 -0.40 -8.75
C ILE A 11 11.80 0.43 -9.16
N LEU A 12 12.00 1.53 -9.89
CA LEU A 12 10.91 2.40 -10.32
C LEU A 12 9.97 1.68 -11.31
N GLY A 13 10.50 0.77 -12.13
CA GLY A 13 9.73 -0.11 -12.99
C GLY A 13 8.82 -1.03 -12.18
N HIS A 14 9.36 -1.69 -11.15
CA HIS A 14 8.56 -2.56 -10.27
C HIS A 14 7.55 -1.80 -9.42
N LEU A 15 7.89 -0.59 -8.97
CA LEU A 15 6.94 0.30 -8.30
C LEU A 15 5.78 0.67 -9.21
N LYS A 16 6.06 1.05 -10.46
CA LYS A 16 5.04 1.39 -11.45
C LYS A 16 4.12 0.20 -11.75
N GLN A 17 4.68 -1.01 -11.79
CA GLN A 17 3.92 -2.25 -12.00
C GLN A 17 3.22 -2.73 -10.72
N ARG A 18 3.42 -2.07 -9.56
CA ARG A 18 2.86 -2.45 -8.25
C ARG A 18 3.18 -3.89 -7.81
N VAL A 19 4.34 -4.39 -8.25
CA VAL A 19 4.77 -5.76 -7.93
C VAL A 19 5.86 -5.83 -6.85
N LEU A 20 6.46 -4.69 -6.45
CA LEU A 20 7.53 -4.65 -5.46
C LEU A 20 6.99 -4.78 -4.04
N VAL A 21 7.46 -5.76 -3.27
CA VAL A 21 7.10 -5.91 -1.85
C VAL A 21 8.20 -5.33 -0.96
N PRO A 22 7.91 -4.27 -0.18
CA PRO A 22 8.88 -3.70 0.74
C PRO A 22 9.00 -4.54 2.01
N ILE A 23 10.24 -4.72 2.44
CA ILE A 23 10.60 -5.31 3.72
C ILE A 23 11.33 -4.25 4.53
N VAL A 24 10.66 -3.75 5.55
CA VAL A 24 11.07 -2.59 6.35
C VAL A 24 11.86 -3.06 7.56
N GLY A 25 13.02 -2.45 7.80
CA GLY A 25 13.89 -2.77 8.91
C GLY A 25 14.12 -1.63 9.90
N PRO A 26 14.80 -1.92 11.03
CA PRO A 26 14.99 -0.98 12.15
C PRO A 26 15.78 0.28 11.79
N GLN A 27 16.62 0.27 10.76
CA GLN A 27 17.38 1.46 10.34
C GLN A 27 16.49 2.57 9.74
N LEU A 28 15.25 2.25 9.32
CA LEU A 28 14.27 3.24 8.89
C LEU A 28 13.53 3.91 10.05
N LEU A 29 13.57 3.32 11.24
CA LEU A 29 12.81 3.76 12.40
C LEU A 29 13.64 4.72 13.26
N THR A 30 13.94 5.90 12.75
CA THR A 30 14.65 6.94 13.50
C THR A 30 13.64 7.85 14.20
N VAL A 31 13.81 7.98 15.50
CA VAL A 31 12.95 8.77 16.38
C VAL A 31 13.75 9.87 17.06
N ALA A 32 13.08 10.94 17.47
CA ALA A 32 13.70 12.02 18.22
C ALA A 32 13.85 11.64 19.70
N ASP A 33 15.03 11.84 20.26
CA ASP A 33 15.31 11.76 21.70
C ASP A 33 15.99 13.06 22.14
N GLY A 34 15.21 14.05 22.50
CA GLY A 34 15.68 15.43 22.70
C GLY A 34 16.28 16.01 21.40
N PRO A 35 17.53 16.46 21.41
CA PRO A 35 18.21 17.00 20.22
C PRO A 35 18.77 15.89 19.30
N ARG A 36 18.77 14.63 19.71
CA ARG A 36 19.32 13.51 18.95
C ARG A 36 18.27 12.82 18.12
N ALA A 37 18.67 12.34 16.94
CA ALA A 37 17.92 11.39 16.15
C ALA A 37 18.58 10.01 16.29
N VAL A 38 17.87 9.03 16.80
CA VAL A 38 18.37 7.69 17.07
C VAL A 38 17.41 6.64 16.52
N THR A 39 17.88 5.43 16.25
CA THR A 39 16.96 4.35 15.87
C THR A 39 16.15 3.92 17.08
N LEU A 40 14.90 3.55 16.86
CA LEU A 40 13.99 3.09 17.92
C LEU A 40 14.58 1.92 18.70
N SER A 41 15.20 0.95 18.00
CA SER A 41 15.87 -0.19 18.61
C SER A 41 17.00 0.24 19.56
N ARG A 42 17.80 1.23 19.13
CA ARG A 42 18.87 1.81 19.96
C ARG A 42 18.30 2.51 21.19
N LEU A 43 17.27 3.33 21.03
CA LEU A 43 16.65 4.06 22.13
C LEU A 43 16.03 3.12 23.17
N ILE A 44 15.36 2.04 22.73
CA ILE A 44 14.84 1.00 23.62
C ILE A 44 16.01 0.36 24.39
N GLY A 45 17.10 0.02 23.70
CA GLY A 45 18.29 -0.54 24.31
C GLY A 45 18.91 0.40 25.37
N GLU A 46 19.09 1.68 25.06
CA GLU A 46 19.63 2.67 25.99
C GLU A 46 18.79 2.80 27.28
N ARG A 47 17.44 2.83 27.11
CA ARG A 47 16.53 2.88 28.27
C ARG A 47 16.54 1.59 29.07
N LEU A 48 16.64 0.42 28.40
CA LEU A 48 16.78 -0.87 29.08
C LEU A 48 18.07 -0.97 29.84
N ALA A 49 19.20 -0.58 29.23
CA ALA A 49 20.51 -0.56 29.88
C ALA A 49 20.52 0.34 31.14
N HIS A 50 19.94 1.54 31.01
CA HIS A 50 19.80 2.47 32.12
C HIS A 50 18.93 1.89 33.27
N ARG A 51 17.79 1.26 32.92
CA ARG A 51 16.83 0.69 33.90
C ARG A 51 17.45 -0.41 34.76
N TYR A 52 18.40 -1.16 34.20
CA TYR A 52 19.05 -2.29 34.89
C TYR A 52 20.53 -2.05 35.24
N ASP A 53 21.03 -0.85 35.00
CA ASP A 53 22.45 -0.47 35.24
C ASP A 53 23.41 -1.46 34.54
N LEU A 54 23.19 -1.70 33.23
CA LEU A 54 23.98 -2.68 32.48
C LEU A 54 25.25 -2.04 31.90
N PRO A 55 26.41 -2.74 32.00
CA PRO A 55 27.66 -2.27 31.42
C PRO A 55 27.70 -2.50 29.91
N VAL A 56 27.08 -1.64 29.13
CA VAL A 56 27.06 -1.73 27.66
C VAL A 56 28.11 -0.81 27.06
N SER A 57 28.99 -1.37 26.22
CA SER A 57 29.93 -0.58 25.41
C SER A 57 29.25 -0.14 24.15
N TRP A 58 28.82 1.11 24.06
CA TRP A 58 28.07 1.64 22.96
C TRP A 58 28.97 1.95 21.75
N SER A 59 28.58 1.43 20.58
CA SER A 59 29.10 1.77 19.26
C SER A 59 27.96 2.28 18.38
N ASP A 60 28.27 2.80 17.19
CA ASP A 60 27.25 3.23 16.22
C ASP A 60 26.36 2.08 15.74
N GLN A 61 26.74 0.85 16.01
CA GLN A 61 26.04 -0.36 15.59
C GLN A 61 25.34 -1.09 16.72
N SER A 62 25.60 -0.67 17.97
CA SER A 62 24.96 -1.29 19.12
C SER A 62 23.45 -1.07 19.07
N ASP A 63 22.72 -2.13 19.29
CA ASP A 63 21.26 -2.15 19.26
C ASP A 63 20.68 -2.89 20.48
N LEU A 64 19.40 -3.19 20.45
CA LEU A 64 18.71 -3.89 21.51
C LEU A 64 19.31 -5.28 21.77
N ASN A 65 19.81 -5.99 20.75
CA ASN A 65 20.40 -7.32 20.92
C ASN A 65 21.62 -7.31 21.84
N ASP A 66 22.52 -6.31 21.71
CA ASP A 66 23.72 -6.20 22.55
C ASP A 66 23.33 -5.97 24.01
N VAL A 67 22.29 -5.18 24.25
CA VAL A 67 21.80 -4.88 25.60
C VAL A 67 21.15 -6.12 26.23
N VAL A 68 20.41 -6.89 25.46
CA VAL A 68 19.82 -8.16 25.93
C VAL A 68 20.92 -9.17 26.27
N GLN A 69 21.99 -9.25 25.47
CA GLN A 69 23.15 -10.08 25.78
C GLN A 69 23.84 -9.64 27.09
N ALA A 70 24.02 -8.32 27.29
CA ALA A 70 24.57 -7.78 28.54
C ALA A 70 23.67 -8.08 29.75
N TYR A 71 22.35 -8.01 29.56
CA TYR A 71 21.37 -8.37 30.59
C TYR A 71 21.50 -9.84 31.01
N PHE A 72 21.50 -10.77 30.03
CA PHE A 72 21.67 -12.19 30.34
C PHE A 72 23.02 -12.52 31.01
N SER A 73 24.08 -11.80 30.63
CA SER A 73 25.40 -11.94 31.27
C SER A 73 25.40 -11.46 32.71
N ALA A 74 24.63 -10.41 33.04
CA ALA A 74 24.59 -9.81 34.37
C ALA A 74 23.55 -10.46 35.30
N LYS A 75 22.39 -10.86 34.78
CA LYS A 75 21.23 -11.31 35.59
C LYS A 75 20.89 -12.80 35.42
N GLY A 76 21.49 -13.47 34.43
CA GLY A 76 21.12 -14.84 34.05
C GLY A 76 19.90 -14.90 33.12
N ARG A 77 19.58 -16.10 32.62
CA ARG A 77 18.51 -16.32 31.66
C ARG A 77 17.14 -16.59 32.28
N ASP A 78 17.07 -16.89 33.55
CA ASP A 78 15.84 -17.30 34.26
C ASP A 78 14.78 -16.19 34.29
N GLU A 79 15.17 -14.93 34.16
CA GLU A 79 14.27 -13.77 34.09
C GLU A 79 14.00 -13.30 32.64
N GLY A 80 14.34 -14.10 31.63
CA GLY A 80 14.25 -13.71 30.24
C GLY A 80 12.82 -13.29 29.81
N GLU A 81 11.78 -13.98 30.28
CA GLU A 81 10.40 -13.64 29.95
C GLU A 81 9.99 -12.23 30.45
N ARG A 82 10.57 -11.75 31.51
CA ARG A 82 10.32 -10.41 32.05
C ARG A 82 10.78 -9.31 31.10
N LEU A 83 11.84 -9.57 30.32
CA LEU A 83 12.37 -8.60 29.36
C LEU A 83 11.34 -8.18 28.32
N TYR A 84 10.55 -9.09 27.82
CA TYR A 84 9.53 -8.77 26.79
C TYR A 84 8.52 -7.74 27.32
N ARG A 85 8.05 -7.92 28.55
CA ARG A 85 7.18 -6.92 29.20
C ARG A 85 7.88 -5.58 29.34
N VAL A 86 9.13 -5.57 29.82
CA VAL A 86 9.88 -4.33 30.04
C VAL A 86 10.18 -3.61 28.73
N VAL A 87 10.52 -4.32 27.65
CA VAL A 87 10.72 -3.75 26.33
C VAL A 87 9.41 -3.16 25.79
N ASN A 88 8.28 -3.86 25.96
CA ASN A 88 6.96 -3.36 25.58
C ASN A 88 6.56 -2.10 26.37
N ASP A 89 6.84 -2.05 27.67
CA ASP A 89 6.60 -0.88 28.50
C ASP A 89 7.45 0.32 28.04
N ILE A 90 8.75 0.10 27.78
CA ILE A 90 9.66 1.12 27.24
C ILE A 90 9.17 1.64 25.89
N LEU A 91 8.75 0.75 24.98
CA LEU A 91 8.20 1.14 23.69
C LEU A 91 6.96 2.04 23.84
N SER A 92 6.08 1.69 24.78
CA SER A 92 4.88 2.47 25.09
C SER A 92 5.23 3.85 25.71
N GLU A 93 6.26 3.92 26.56
CA GLU A 93 6.77 5.17 27.14
C GLU A 93 7.38 6.11 26.07
N ILE A 94 8.03 5.56 25.05
CA ILE A 94 8.62 6.33 23.95
C ILE A 94 7.55 7.04 23.13
N ASN A 95 6.42 6.37 22.86
CA ASN A 95 5.27 6.92 22.12
C ASN A 95 5.68 7.74 20.88
N ALA A 96 6.58 7.20 20.07
CA ALA A 96 7.07 7.87 18.87
C ALA A 96 6.03 7.82 17.74
N GLY A 97 5.93 8.89 16.97
CA GLY A 97 5.23 8.89 15.69
C GLY A 97 6.06 8.27 14.56
N PRO A 98 5.44 7.94 13.42
CA PRO A 98 6.15 7.37 12.29
C PRO A 98 7.14 8.38 11.69
N PRO A 99 8.40 7.98 11.48
CA PRO A 99 9.40 8.84 10.87
C PRO A 99 9.10 9.12 9.39
N GLU A 100 9.68 10.22 8.87
CA GLU A 100 9.48 10.68 7.49
C GLU A 100 9.78 9.60 6.45
N SER A 101 10.81 8.78 6.67
CA SER A 101 11.17 7.67 5.79
C SER A 101 10.03 6.64 5.62
N LEU A 102 9.31 6.31 6.69
CA LEU A 102 8.14 5.43 6.62
C LEU A 102 6.95 6.12 5.94
N MET A 103 6.76 7.41 6.19
CA MET A 103 5.71 8.21 5.53
C MET A 103 5.95 8.29 4.03
N GLN A 104 7.18 8.55 3.59
CA GLN A 104 7.56 8.55 2.19
C GLN A 104 7.39 7.17 1.56
N LEU A 105 7.84 6.10 2.22
CA LEU A 105 7.68 4.73 1.73
C LEU A 105 6.19 4.35 1.60
N ALA A 106 5.38 4.70 2.58
CA ALA A 106 3.93 4.50 2.51
C ALA A 106 3.29 5.27 1.36
N GLY A 107 3.78 6.46 1.03
CA GLY A 107 3.31 7.30 -0.08
C GLY A 107 3.72 6.82 -1.46
N LEU A 108 4.85 6.11 -1.58
CA LEU A 108 5.34 5.55 -2.83
C LEU A 108 4.51 4.37 -3.32
N MET A 109 4.08 3.54 -2.38
CA MET A 109 3.60 2.20 -2.68
C MET A 109 2.10 2.13 -2.51
N GLU A 110 1.36 2.08 -3.59
CA GLU A 110 -0.07 1.73 -3.57
C GLU A 110 -0.30 0.23 -3.24
N GLN A 111 0.74 -0.45 -2.76
CA GLN A 111 0.67 -1.86 -2.42
C GLN A 111 -0.11 -2.09 -1.13
N GLN A 112 -0.80 -3.22 -1.09
CA GLN A 112 -1.60 -3.59 0.05
C GLN A 112 -0.81 -4.35 1.14
N LEU A 113 0.41 -4.85 0.82
CA LEU A 113 1.25 -5.60 1.75
C LEU A 113 2.58 -4.89 1.99
N PHE A 114 2.89 -4.65 3.25
CA PHE A 114 4.21 -4.30 3.76
C PHE A 114 4.68 -5.40 4.71
N ILE A 115 5.93 -5.79 4.62
CA ILE A 115 6.53 -6.72 5.57
C ILE A 115 7.44 -5.92 6.49
N SER A 116 7.30 -6.08 7.80
CA SER A 116 8.19 -5.47 8.78
C SER A 116 9.03 -6.52 9.49
N THR A 117 10.30 -6.23 9.68
CA THR A 117 11.21 -7.01 10.54
C THR A 117 11.29 -6.43 11.96
N THR A 118 10.45 -5.44 12.29
CA THR A 118 10.36 -4.82 13.60
C THR A 118 9.02 -5.14 14.26
N PHE A 119 8.96 -5.01 15.56
CA PHE A 119 7.81 -5.42 16.38
C PHE A 119 6.86 -4.26 16.76
N ASP A 120 7.22 -3.02 16.37
CA ASP A 120 6.42 -1.81 16.60
C ASP A 120 5.29 -1.65 15.57
N SER A 121 4.47 -0.59 15.72
CA SER A 121 3.36 -0.28 14.82
C SER A 121 3.58 0.97 13.97
N LEU A 122 4.82 1.48 13.86
CA LEU A 122 5.09 2.74 13.15
C LEU A 122 4.80 2.67 11.65
N MET A 123 5.07 1.51 11.00
CA MET A 123 4.71 1.34 9.58
C MET A 123 3.19 1.36 9.38
N THR A 124 2.43 0.74 10.27
CA THR A 124 0.96 0.80 10.26
C THR A 124 0.44 2.24 10.41
N GLN A 125 1.01 2.98 11.34
CA GLN A 125 0.68 4.39 11.56
C GLN A 125 1.02 5.24 10.32
N ALA A 126 2.18 5.01 9.70
CA ALA A 126 2.58 5.71 8.48
C ALA A 126 1.59 5.45 7.34
N VAL A 127 1.21 4.19 7.11
CA VAL A 127 0.23 3.83 6.08
C VAL A 127 -1.13 4.46 6.36
N ASN A 128 -1.62 4.38 7.60
CA ASN A 128 -2.88 5.00 7.98
C ASN A 128 -2.85 6.53 7.78
N THR A 129 -1.77 7.18 8.20
CA THR A 129 -1.62 8.63 8.06
C THR A 129 -1.60 9.07 6.60
N VAL A 130 -0.76 8.43 5.78
CA VAL A 130 -0.52 8.88 4.39
C VAL A 130 -1.63 8.48 3.45
N ARG A 131 -2.20 7.27 3.62
CA ARG A 131 -3.17 6.73 2.67
C ARG A 131 -4.60 6.84 3.12
N PHE A 132 -4.84 6.85 4.42
CA PHE A 132 -6.17 6.76 4.99
C PHE A 132 -6.51 7.95 5.90
N ASN A 133 -5.77 9.08 5.78
CA ASN A 133 -5.99 10.30 6.55
C ASN A 133 -6.07 10.07 8.08
N GLY A 134 -5.29 9.09 8.58
CA GLY A 134 -5.29 8.69 9.99
C GLY A 134 -6.35 7.65 10.37
N GLU A 135 -7.24 7.26 9.46
CA GLU A 135 -8.22 6.19 9.74
C GLU A 135 -7.51 4.83 9.89
N PRO A 136 -7.91 3.97 10.85
CA PRO A 136 -7.30 2.67 11.10
C PRO A 136 -7.75 1.61 10.08
N ARG A 137 -7.36 1.75 8.82
CA ARG A 137 -7.69 0.85 7.71
C ARG A 137 -6.58 -0.15 7.39
N THR A 138 -5.44 -0.05 8.09
CA THR A 138 -4.32 -0.98 7.96
C THR A 138 -4.41 -2.04 9.04
N ARG A 139 -4.49 -3.29 8.64
CA ARG A 139 -4.46 -4.42 9.57
C ARG A 139 -3.04 -4.84 9.86
N GLU A 140 -2.76 -5.16 11.12
CA GLU A 140 -1.52 -5.79 11.52
C GLU A 140 -1.72 -7.30 11.59
N LEU A 141 -0.81 -8.02 10.94
CA LEU A 141 -0.67 -9.47 11.07
C LEU A 141 0.75 -9.75 11.54
N TRP A 142 0.91 -10.74 12.37
CA TRP A 142 2.23 -11.16 12.83
C TRP A 142 2.32 -12.67 12.89
N PHE A 143 3.54 -13.15 12.79
CA PHE A 143 3.88 -14.54 13.01
C PHE A 143 4.52 -14.70 14.39
N SER A 144 4.14 -15.74 15.13
CA SER A 144 4.79 -16.15 16.36
C SER A 144 4.85 -17.67 16.43
N PRO A 145 6.02 -18.28 16.77
CA PRO A 145 6.15 -19.72 16.93
C PRO A 145 5.21 -20.30 18.00
N ASN A 146 4.86 -19.46 18.99
CA ASN A 146 4.06 -19.85 20.14
C ASN A 146 2.54 -19.72 19.93
N GLN A 147 2.09 -19.26 18.76
CA GLN A 147 0.67 -19.19 18.42
C GLN A 147 0.22 -20.44 17.67
N SER A 148 -0.98 -20.91 17.97
CA SER A 148 -1.58 -21.99 17.20
C SER A 148 -1.85 -21.57 15.75
N THR A 149 -1.73 -22.50 14.82
CA THR A 149 -2.02 -22.28 13.39
C THR A 149 -3.46 -21.77 13.18
N ALA A 150 -4.41 -22.17 14.01
CA ALA A 150 -5.81 -21.74 13.94
C ALA A 150 -5.95 -20.25 14.29
N GLU A 151 -5.26 -19.75 15.32
CA GLU A 151 -5.28 -18.33 15.69
C GLU A 151 -4.62 -17.45 14.64
N GLN A 152 -3.51 -17.93 14.04
CA GLN A 152 -2.83 -17.23 12.95
C GLN A 152 -3.69 -17.15 11.68
N GLN A 153 -4.51 -18.16 11.41
CA GLN A 153 -5.37 -18.21 10.21
C GLN A 153 -6.68 -17.43 10.37
N GLN A 154 -7.18 -17.23 11.59
CA GLN A 154 -8.48 -16.60 11.83
C GLN A 154 -8.60 -15.15 11.31
N ASN A 155 -7.47 -14.42 11.26
CA ASN A 155 -7.41 -13.05 10.73
C ASN A 155 -6.60 -12.92 9.43
N ALA A 156 -6.25 -14.04 8.82
CA ALA A 156 -5.26 -14.14 7.74
C ALA A 156 -5.85 -13.92 6.33
N ARG A 157 -7.06 -13.36 6.20
CA ARG A 157 -7.62 -13.06 4.87
C ARG A 157 -6.75 -12.04 4.12
N PRO A 158 -6.69 -12.09 2.77
CA PRO A 158 -6.13 -11.03 1.98
C PRO A 158 -6.78 -9.67 2.31
N PRO A 159 -6.07 -8.54 2.13
CA PRO A 159 -6.67 -7.22 2.27
C PRO A 159 -7.77 -7.02 1.24
N ALA A 160 -8.88 -6.42 1.66
CA ALA A 160 -9.92 -5.97 0.75
C ALA A 160 -9.47 -4.70 0.02
N ALA A 161 -10.23 -4.28 -1.00
CA ALA A 161 -10.01 -3.01 -1.66
C ALA A 161 -10.06 -1.86 -0.63
N GLY A 162 -9.06 -0.98 -0.66
CA GLY A 162 -8.94 0.13 0.30
C GLY A 162 -8.45 -0.27 1.69
N GLU A 163 -7.99 -1.51 1.89
CA GLU A 163 -7.27 -1.95 3.09
C GLU A 163 -5.79 -2.14 2.77
N ALA A 164 -4.94 -2.03 3.80
CA ALA A 164 -3.55 -2.45 3.75
C ALA A 164 -3.25 -3.44 4.88
N VAL A 165 -2.18 -4.19 4.73
CA VAL A 165 -1.68 -5.12 5.75
C VAL A 165 -0.21 -4.83 5.98
N VAL A 166 0.17 -4.70 7.24
CA VAL A 166 1.56 -4.77 7.69
C VAL A 166 1.76 -6.14 8.34
N PHE A 167 2.57 -6.96 7.71
CA PHE A 167 2.92 -8.28 8.23
C PHE A 167 4.24 -8.21 8.99
N LYS A 168 4.22 -8.46 10.29
CA LYS A 168 5.39 -8.44 11.18
C LYS A 168 6.03 -9.83 11.24
N LEU A 169 7.19 -9.95 10.61
CA LEU A 169 7.87 -11.24 10.43
C LEU A 169 8.37 -11.83 11.77
N PHE A 170 8.79 -10.96 12.68
CA PHE A 170 9.36 -11.33 13.98
C PHE A 170 8.45 -10.97 15.17
N GLY A 171 7.14 -11.05 14.97
CA GLY A 171 6.16 -10.86 16.03
C GLY A 171 5.80 -9.40 16.30
N GLN A 172 4.91 -9.21 17.27
CA GLN A 172 4.42 -7.91 17.71
C GLN A 172 4.69 -7.71 19.19
N ALA A 173 5.16 -6.52 19.57
CA ALA A 173 5.41 -6.17 20.96
C ALA A 173 4.17 -6.40 21.83
N SER A 174 4.38 -7.10 22.93
CA SER A 174 3.35 -7.46 23.90
C SER A 174 4.01 -7.72 25.28
N SER A 175 3.19 -8.02 26.29
CA SER A 175 3.71 -8.42 27.61
C SER A 175 4.23 -9.87 27.64
N MET A 176 4.04 -10.61 26.54
CA MET A 176 4.42 -12.02 26.41
C MET A 176 5.58 -12.18 25.42
N PRO A 177 6.35 -13.28 25.46
CA PRO A 177 7.45 -13.56 24.53
C PRO A 177 6.91 -13.99 23.14
N GLN A 178 6.18 -13.06 22.47
CA GLN A 178 5.56 -13.26 21.16
C GLN A 178 6.22 -12.42 20.07
N TYR A 179 7.41 -11.90 20.32
CA TYR A 179 8.20 -11.12 19.37
C TYR A 179 9.69 -11.25 19.64
N ALA A 180 10.51 -11.06 18.63
CA ALA A 180 11.96 -11.24 18.73
C ALA A 180 12.65 -9.95 19.20
N ILE A 181 13.41 -10.03 20.31
CA ILE A 181 14.22 -8.94 20.84
C ILE A 181 15.73 -9.19 20.71
N HIS A 182 16.15 -10.43 20.44
CA HIS A 182 17.55 -10.82 20.24
C HIS A 182 17.69 -11.91 19.16
N ASP A 183 18.94 -12.29 18.85
CA ASP A 183 19.24 -13.19 17.74
C ASP A 183 18.76 -14.63 17.97
N GLU A 184 18.73 -15.11 19.20
CA GLU A 184 18.17 -16.43 19.51
C GLU A 184 16.67 -16.49 19.18
N ASP A 185 15.90 -15.44 19.53
CA ASP A 185 14.50 -15.36 19.12
C ASP A 185 14.36 -15.40 17.60
N ARG A 186 15.19 -14.61 16.89
CA ARG A 186 15.15 -14.57 15.41
C ARG A 186 15.41 -15.95 14.83
N LEU A 187 16.33 -16.71 15.44
CA LEU A 187 16.62 -18.09 15.03
C LEU A 187 15.40 -18.99 15.21
N GLU A 188 14.74 -18.94 16.36
CA GLU A 188 13.53 -19.70 16.64
C GLU A 188 12.38 -19.34 15.67
N TRP A 189 12.20 -18.04 15.38
CA TRP A 189 11.23 -17.59 14.39
C TRP A 189 11.51 -18.15 13.00
N LEU A 190 12.77 -18.12 12.55
CA LEU A 190 13.16 -18.66 11.25
C LEU A 190 13.03 -20.17 11.20
N HIS A 191 13.42 -20.87 12.26
CA HIS A 191 13.23 -22.31 12.37
C HIS A 191 11.75 -22.68 12.26
N ALA A 192 10.87 -21.98 12.97
CA ALA A 192 9.44 -22.20 12.91
C ALA A 192 8.86 -21.89 11.51
N LEU A 193 9.29 -20.80 10.86
CA LEU A 193 8.85 -20.43 9.51
C LEU A 193 9.25 -21.47 8.43
N LEU A 194 10.34 -22.21 8.65
CA LEU A 194 10.79 -23.27 7.75
C LEU A 194 10.15 -24.62 8.06
N SER A 195 9.54 -24.78 9.24
CA SER A 195 8.88 -26.01 9.62
C SER A 195 7.52 -26.17 8.93
N GLU A 196 7.07 -27.41 8.71
CA GLU A 196 5.77 -27.66 8.10
C GLU A 196 4.59 -27.31 9.03
N THR A 197 4.84 -27.14 10.32
CA THR A 197 3.83 -26.90 11.34
C THR A 197 3.41 -25.43 11.48
N ALA A 198 4.29 -24.51 11.12
CA ALA A 198 4.00 -23.08 11.19
C ALA A 198 3.99 -22.48 9.77
N ARG A 199 2.83 -22.12 9.28
CA ARG A 199 2.70 -21.58 7.91
C ARG A 199 2.31 -20.13 7.93
N LEU A 200 3.05 -19.32 7.17
CA LEU A 200 2.59 -17.99 6.78
C LEU A 200 1.21 -18.11 6.10
N PRO A 201 0.32 -17.10 6.26
CA PRO A 201 -0.88 -17.05 5.44
C PRO A 201 -0.52 -17.25 3.97
N GLU A 202 -1.21 -18.14 3.26
CA GLU A 202 -0.82 -18.55 1.90
C GLU A 202 -0.66 -17.37 0.94
N TRP A 203 -1.53 -16.38 1.04
CA TRP A 203 -1.44 -15.19 0.22
C TRP A 203 -0.18 -14.33 0.53
N VAL A 204 0.27 -14.26 1.81
CA VAL A 204 1.53 -13.59 2.20
C VAL A 204 2.71 -14.38 1.64
N ALA A 205 2.68 -15.71 1.83
CA ALA A 205 3.72 -16.60 1.35
C ALA A 205 3.88 -16.54 -0.18
N SER A 206 2.77 -16.48 -0.92
CA SER A 206 2.76 -16.30 -2.38
C SER A 206 3.42 -14.97 -2.77
N GLN A 207 2.98 -13.84 -2.18
CA GLN A 207 3.59 -12.54 -2.45
C GLN A 207 5.10 -12.54 -2.15
N PHE A 208 5.47 -13.13 -1.01
CA PHE A 208 6.87 -13.22 -0.59
C PHE A 208 7.71 -14.11 -1.53
N ARG A 209 7.15 -15.15 -2.12
CA ARG A 209 7.85 -16.08 -3.04
C ARG A 209 7.88 -15.61 -4.49
N GLU A 210 6.86 -14.92 -4.95
CA GLU A 210 6.67 -14.63 -6.37
C GLU A 210 7.11 -13.22 -6.78
N LYS A 211 6.97 -12.23 -5.89
CA LYS A 211 7.23 -10.82 -6.23
C LYS A 211 8.66 -10.39 -5.93
N PRO A 212 9.21 -9.41 -6.68
CA PRO A 212 10.44 -8.73 -6.31
C PRO A 212 10.37 -8.17 -4.90
N LEU A 213 11.46 -8.30 -4.14
CA LEU A 213 11.53 -7.83 -2.75
C LEU A 213 12.53 -6.69 -2.61
N LEU A 214 12.15 -5.66 -1.86
CA LEU A 214 13.00 -4.54 -1.49
C LEU A 214 13.24 -4.54 0.02
N PHE A 215 14.40 -5.01 0.44
CA PHE A 215 14.88 -4.95 1.83
C PHE A 215 15.50 -3.57 2.08
N VAL A 216 14.93 -2.80 3.00
CA VAL A 216 15.43 -1.46 3.33
C VAL A 216 15.69 -1.35 4.83
N GLY A 217 16.95 -1.16 5.20
CA GLY A 217 17.36 -0.94 6.58
C GLY A 217 17.14 -2.10 7.52
N CYS A 218 17.14 -3.33 7.00
CA CYS A 218 16.78 -4.51 7.79
C CYS A 218 17.88 -4.97 8.78
N ASN A 219 19.11 -4.44 8.69
CA ASN A 219 20.24 -4.84 9.55
C ASN A 219 20.31 -6.36 9.77
N ILE A 220 20.31 -7.11 8.65
CA ILE A 220 20.16 -8.56 8.68
C ILE A 220 21.55 -9.18 8.77
N PRO A 221 21.86 -9.95 9.83
CA PRO A 221 23.06 -10.77 9.90
C PRO A 221 23.18 -11.71 8.69
N ASP A 222 24.41 -12.07 8.31
CA ASP A 222 24.69 -12.95 7.16
C ASP A 222 23.80 -14.19 7.09
N TRP A 223 23.69 -14.91 8.21
CA TRP A 223 22.91 -16.14 8.30
C TRP A 223 21.40 -15.92 8.12
N ILE A 224 20.85 -14.85 8.71
CA ILE A 224 19.43 -14.47 8.52
C ILE A 224 19.18 -14.08 7.07
N GLY A 225 20.08 -13.30 6.47
CA GLY A 225 19.97 -12.88 5.08
C GLY A 225 19.87 -14.06 4.11
N ARG A 226 20.72 -15.06 4.28
CA ARG A 226 20.69 -16.30 3.48
C ARG A 226 19.38 -17.06 3.64
N PHE A 227 18.88 -17.19 4.88
CA PHE A 227 17.59 -17.83 5.16
C PHE A 227 16.42 -17.08 4.52
N LEU A 228 16.35 -15.76 4.69
CA LEU A 228 15.27 -14.97 4.13
C LEU A 228 15.22 -15.03 2.61
N VAL A 229 16.37 -14.92 1.94
CA VAL A 229 16.44 -15.04 0.47
C VAL A 229 16.07 -16.46 0.04
N ARG A 230 16.50 -17.50 0.79
CA ARG A 230 16.12 -18.89 0.48
C ARG A 230 14.62 -19.13 0.69
N MET A 231 14.05 -18.61 1.75
CA MET A 231 12.62 -18.73 2.05
C MET A 231 11.76 -17.98 1.01
N ALA A 232 12.27 -16.85 0.53
CA ALA A 232 11.65 -16.05 -0.51
C ALA A 232 11.73 -16.66 -1.93
N SER A 233 12.39 -17.79 -2.10
CA SER A 233 12.57 -18.43 -3.39
C SER A 233 11.85 -19.77 -3.44
N SER A 234 10.94 -19.95 -4.39
CA SER A 234 10.21 -21.20 -4.62
C SER A 234 11.10 -22.31 -5.19
N THR A 235 12.20 -21.93 -5.87
CA THR A 235 13.16 -22.82 -6.52
C THR A 235 14.56 -22.64 -5.92
N ARG A 236 15.56 -23.39 -6.41
CA ARG A 236 16.96 -23.14 -6.06
C ARG A 236 17.36 -21.72 -6.45
N LEU A 237 18.16 -21.06 -5.60
CA LEU A 237 18.59 -19.67 -5.82
C LEU A 237 19.27 -19.46 -7.18
N SER A 238 20.02 -20.45 -7.65
CA SER A 238 20.68 -20.40 -8.97
C SER A 238 19.72 -20.41 -10.17
N VAL A 239 18.49 -20.86 -9.98
CA VAL A 239 17.44 -20.97 -11.01
C VAL A 239 16.36 -19.89 -10.84
N ALA A 240 16.25 -19.31 -9.66
CA ALA A 240 15.25 -18.26 -9.38
C ALA A 240 15.41 -17.06 -10.33
N SER A 241 14.32 -16.58 -10.93
CA SER A 241 14.31 -15.41 -11.82
C SER A 241 13.96 -14.10 -11.10
N LYS A 242 13.58 -14.18 -9.84
CA LYS A 242 13.12 -13.07 -9.01
C LYS A 242 14.25 -12.12 -8.64
N GLN A 243 13.96 -10.83 -8.61
CA GLN A 243 14.91 -9.79 -8.18
C GLN A 243 14.79 -9.48 -6.68
N PHE A 244 15.94 -9.24 -6.07
CA PHE A 244 16.07 -8.79 -4.69
C PHE A 244 16.88 -7.50 -4.66
N PHE A 245 16.36 -6.48 -4.02
CA PHE A 245 17.03 -5.23 -3.75
C PHE A 245 17.32 -5.15 -2.26
N ILE A 246 18.56 -4.91 -1.88
CA ILE A 246 18.98 -4.86 -0.46
C ILE A 246 19.68 -3.53 -0.22
N VAL A 247 19.16 -2.73 0.68
CA VAL A 247 19.70 -1.41 1.03
C VAL A 247 19.93 -1.32 2.54
N GLY A 248 21.14 -0.96 2.93
CA GLY A 248 21.52 -0.84 4.34
C GLY A 248 22.92 -0.27 4.52
N THR A 249 23.27 0.10 5.75
CA THR A 249 24.56 0.73 6.08
C THR A 249 25.70 -0.25 6.32
N THR A 250 25.41 -1.55 6.43
CA THR A 250 26.38 -2.56 6.88
C THR A 250 26.62 -3.67 5.86
N ILE A 251 26.10 -3.53 4.64
CA ILE A 251 26.12 -4.59 3.62
C ILE A 251 27.55 -4.99 3.25
N SER A 252 28.48 -4.03 3.12
CA SER A 252 29.86 -4.32 2.72
C SER A 252 30.68 -5.00 3.80
N ARG A 253 30.25 -4.92 5.07
CA ARG A 253 30.94 -5.58 6.17
C ARG A 253 30.75 -7.09 6.17
N ASP A 254 29.70 -7.54 5.53
CA ASP A 254 29.40 -8.96 5.36
C ASP A 254 29.83 -9.43 3.97
N ALA A 255 31.14 -9.39 3.72
CA ALA A 255 31.73 -9.82 2.45
C ALA A 255 31.29 -11.24 2.08
N SER A 256 31.02 -12.10 3.06
CA SER A 256 30.59 -13.49 2.83
C SER A 256 29.15 -13.56 2.31
N LEU A 257 28.26 -12.68 2.75
CA LEU A 257 26.89 -12.59 2.24
C LEU A 257 26.87 -12.08 0.79
N LEU A 258 27.64 -11.05 0.48
CA LEU A 258 27.76 -10.52 -0.88
C LEU A 258 28.34 -11.55 -1.84
N GLU A 259 29.39 -12.28 -1.41
CA GLU A 259 29.99 -13.34 -2.20
C GLU A 259 29.02 -14.51 -2.41
N PHE A 260 28.25 -14.88 -1.40
CA PHE A 260 27.17 -15.85 -1.51
C PHE A 260 26.15 -15.43 -2.57
N PHE A 261 25.70 -14.18 -2.58
CA PHE A 261 24.74 -13.70 -3.57
C PHE A 261 25.32 -13.69 -4.98
N ARG A 262 26.58 -13.25 -5.15
CA ARG A 262 27.26 -13.27 -6.45
C ARG A 262 27.42 -14.67 -7.00
N THR A 263 27.78 -15.63 -6.14
CA THR A 263 28.04 -17.00 -6.53
C THR A 263 26.78 -17.78 -6.85
N TYR A 264 25.73 -17.61 -6.03
CA TYR A 264 24.56 -18.48 -6.08
C TYR A 264 23.31 -17.83 -6.65
N CYS A 265 23.20 -16.50 -6.66
CA CYS A 265 21.99 -15.81 -7.12
C CYS A 265 22.17 -15.06 -8.46
N GLY A 266 23.41 -14.87 -8.91
CA GLY A 266 23.73 -14.03 -10.08
C GLY A 266 23.63 -12.52 -9.78
N ALA A 267 24.53 -11.72 -10.37
CA ALA A 267 24.66 -10.28 -10.06
C ALA A 267 23.40 -9.45 -10.41
N THR A 268 22.65 -9.87 -11.42
CA THR A 268 21.44 -9.17 -11.87
C THR A 268 20.20 -9.47 -11.04
N ARG A 269 20.23 -10.50 -10.21
CA ARG A 269 19.08 -10.92 -9.39
C ARG A 269 19.13 -10.40 -7.98
N VAL A 270 20.31 -10.19 -7.41
CA VAL A 270 20.51 -9.57 -6.11
C VAL A 270 21.30 -8.30 -6.30
N GLN A 271 20.65 -7.17 -6.15
CA GLN A 271 21.24 -5.84 -6.23
C GLN A 271 21.37 -5.30 -4.82
N ALA A 272 22.60 -5.20 -4.31
CA ALA A 272 22.91 -4.72 -2.97
C ALA A 272 23.55 -3.33 -3.05
N LEU A 273 22.96 -2.37 -2.33
CA LEU A 273 23.41 -0.99 -2.24
C LEU A 273 23.75 -0.65 -0.80
N GLU A 274 25.02 -0.36 -0.53
CA GLU A 274 25.41 0.23 0.74
C GLU A 274 25.12 1.72 0.74
N ALA A 275 24.07 2.09 1.45
CA ALA A 275 23.60 3.47 1.58
C ALA A 275 22.84 3.63 2.90
N ASP A 276 22.71 4.86 3.34
CA ASP A 276 21.78 5.21 4.39
C ASP A 276 20.34 4.94 3.92
N PRO A 277 19.57 4.08 4.60
CA PRO A 277 18.24 3.70 4.17
C PRO A 277 17.24 4.84 4.13
N GLN A 278 17.40 5.85 4.99
CA GLN A 278 16.50 7.01 5.01
C GLN A 278 16.77 7.91 3.82
N GLN A 279 18.06 8.18 3.50
CA GLN A 279 18.45 8.91 2.30
C GLN A 279 18.03 8.19 1.03
N PHE A 280 18.18 6.85 1.03
CA PHE A 280 17.71 6.03 -0.09
C PHE A 280 16.20 6.18 -0.33
N VAL A 281 15.39 6.10 0.72
CA VAL A 281 13.93 6.26 0.60
C VAL A 281 13.58 7.67 0.15
N ALA A 282 14.26 8.69 0.66
CA ALA A 282 14.06 10.08 0.24
C ALA A 282 14.39 10.28 -1.26
N GLU A 283 15.51 9.71 -1.75
CA GLU A 283 15.87 9.76 -3.16
C GLU A 283 14.88 8.98 -4.03
N LEU A 284 14.49 7.78 -3.60
CA LEU A 284 13.49 6.97 -4.29
C LEU A 284 12.17 7.74 -4.42
N TYR A 285 11.74 8.40 -3.34
CA TYR A 285 10.54 9.23 -3.32
C TYR A 285 10.64 10.42 -4.28
N ALA A 286 11.78 11.13 -4.26
CA ALA A 286 12.02 12.27 -5.16
C ALA A 286 12.03 11.83 -6.64
N ARG A 287 12.70 10.71 -6.97
CA ARG A 287 12.74 10.15 -8.33
C ARG A 287 11.36 9.67 -8.78
N TRP A 288 10.60 9.04 -7.89
CA TRP A 288 9.23 8.64 -8.15
C TRP A 288 8.33 9.83 -8.45
N GLN A 289 8.38 10.89 -7.63
CA GLN A 289 7.62 12.11 -7.86
C GLN A 289 7.99 12.80 -9.18
N LYS A 290 9.29 12.81 -9.54
CA LYS A 290 9.76 13.39 -10.80
C LYS A 290 9.24 12.62 -12.02
N ARG A 291 9.15 11.29 -11.93
CA ARG A 291 8.60 10.42 -13.00
C ARG A 291 7.08 10.39 -13.04
N ASN A 292 6.46 10.68 -11.90
CA ASN A 292 5.01 10.76 -11.75
C ASN A 292 4.66 12.15 -11.19
N PRO A 293 4.87 13.23 -11.94
CA PRO A 293 4.53 14.56 -11.48
C PRO A 293 3.03 14.58 -11.19
N LYS A 294 2.66 14.79 -9.92
CA LYS A 294 1.30 15.16 -9.57
C LYS A 294 1.02 16.42 -10.36
N VAL A 295 0.13 16.35 -11.33
CA VAL A 295 -0.31 17.50 -12.11
C VAL A 295 -0.73 18.58 -11.11
N GLY A 296 -0.03 19.69 -11.16
CA GLY A 296 -0.11 20.94 -10.41
C GLY A 296 -0.98 20.96 -9.17
N ALA A 297 -0.36 21.35 -8.06
CA ALA A 297 -1.02 21.63 -6.80
C ALA A 297 -1.97 22.85 -6.90
N ALA A 298 -3.14 22.63 -7.45
CA ALA A 298 -4.36 23.30 -7.04
C ALA A 298 -5.06 22.24 -6.18
N ALA A 299 -5.54 22.61 -5.00
CA ALA A 299 -6.15 21.71 -4.04
C ALA A 299 -7.11 20.74 -4.73
N ALA A 300 -6.58 19.56 -5.11
CA ALA A 300 -7.40 18.48 -5.61
C ALA A 300 -7.98 17.77 -4.39
N PRO A 301 -9.26 17.43 -4.39
CA PRO A 301 -9.82 16.54 -3.39
C PRO A 301 -9.04 15.21 -3.42
N PRO A 302 -8.94 14.49 -2.30
CA PRO A 302 -8.08 13.33 -2.13
C PRO A 302 -8.42 12.25 -3.16
N SER A 303 -7.54 12.04 -4.13
CA SER A 303 -7.61 10.93 -5.09
C SER A 303 -7.12 9.67 -4.38
N GLY A 304 -7.99 9.05 -3.62
CA GLY A 304 -7.76 7.77 -2.97
C GLY A 304 -8.99 6.91 -3.10
N SER A 305 -8.80 5.74 -3.62
CA SER A 305 -9.52 4.49 -3.32
C SER A 305 -10.97 4.63 -2.84
N ALA A 306 -11.86 3.82 -3.35
CA ALA A 306 -13.29 3.82 -3.07
C ALA A 306 -13.95 5.18 -3.36
N ALA A 307 -14.92 5.18 -4.26
CA ALA A 307 -15.76 6.35 -4.46
C ALA A 307 -16.24 6.83 -3.09
N PRO A 308 -16.07 8.11 -2.71
CA PRO A 308 -16.63 8.60 -1.46
C PRO A 308 -18.12 8.24 -1.44
N ARG A 309 -18.62 7.76 -0.31
CA ARG A 309 -20.06 7.45 -0.17
C ARG A 309 -20.87 8.66 -0.64
N GLY A 310 -21.70 8.46 -1.66
CA GLY A 310 -22.52 9.52 -2.20
C GLY A 310 -21.94 10.27 -3.41
N SER A 311 -20.79 9.89 -3.95
CA SER A 311 -20.17 10.55 -5.10
C SER A 311 -20.91 10.31 -6.44
N ILE A 312 -20.61 11.17 -7.42
CA ILE A 312 -21.06 11.08 -8.81
C ILE A 312 -19.95 10.41 -9.62
N PHE A 313 -20.22 9.26 -10.22
CA PHE A 313 -19.25 8.57 -11.07
C PHE A 313 -19.52 8.87 -12.54
N ILE A 314 -18.46 9.17 -13.31
CA ILE A 314 -18.56 9.38 -14.77
C ILE A 314 -17.87 8.20 -15.47
N SER A 315 -18.68 7.42 -16.18
CA SER A 315 -18.24 6.34 -17.07
C SER A 315 -18.08 6.89 -18.49
N TYR A 316 -16.93 6.71 -19.12
CA TYR A 316 -16.64 7.28 -20.44
C TYR A 316 -15.71 6.38 -21.27
N ALA A 317 -15.74 6.49 -22.59
CA ALA A 317 -14.76 5.88 -23.48
C ALA A 317 -13.44 6.67 -23.42
N ARG A 318 -12.30 5.97 -23.57
CA ARG A 318 -10.95 6.57 -23.48
C ARG A 318 -10.77 7.79 -24.40
N ASP A 319 -11.38 7.72 -25.59
CA ASP A 319 -11.27 8.77 -26.58
C ASP A 319 -12.02 10.04 -26.17
N ASP A 320 -12.95 9.92 -25.21
CA ASP A 320 -13.76 11.01 -24.65
C ASP A 320 -13.20 11.57 -23.34
N ALA A 321 -11.96 11.23 -22.97
CA ALA A 321 -11.36 11.66 -21.69
C ALA A 321 -11.34 13.19 -21.52
N GLY A 322 -11.15 13.95 -22.59
CA GLY A 322 -11.21 15.42 -22.57
C GLY A 322 -12.61 15.94 -22.21
N ALA A 323 -13.64 15.41 -22.85
CA ALA A 323 -15.03 15.77 -22.57
C ALA A 323 -15.46 15.32 -21.16
N ALA A 324 -15.03 14.14 -20.72
CA ALA A 324 -15.33 13.63 -19.39
C ALA A 324 -14.72 14.51 -18.29
N ARG A 325 -13.47 14.97 -18.44
CA ARG A 325 -12.82 15.91 -17.49
C ARG A 325 -13.56 17.25 -17.45
N GLN A 326 -13.87 17.82 -18.61
CA GLN A 326 -14.62 19.07 -18.68
C GLN A 326 -15.99 18.94 -17.98
N LEU A 327 -16.70 17.82 -18.20
CA LEU A 327 -17.98 17.54 -17.54
C LEU A 327 -17.79 17.39 -16.01
N ALA A 328 -16.73 16.72 -15.56
CA ALA A 328 -16.41 16.58 -14.15
C ALA A 328 -16.16 17.94 -13.50
N ASP A 329 -15.41 18.84 -14.16
CA ASP A 329 -15.15 20.19 -13.68
C ASP A 329 -16.44 21.01 -13.56
N GLU A 330 -17.34 20.89 -14.52
CA GLU A 330 -18.65 21.56 -14.47
C GLU A 330 -19.52 21.06 -13.33
N ILE A 331 -19.58 19.72 -13.12
CA ILE A 331 -20.32 19.12 -11.98
C ILE A 331 -19.69 19.55 -10.64
N ALA A 332 -18.37 19.61 -10.55
CA ALA A 332 -17.65 20.07 -9.36
C ALA A 332 -17.97 21.55 -9.05
N ARG A 333 -18.04 22.43 -10.07
CA ARG A 333 -18.46 23.84 -9.89
C ARG A 333 -19.90 23.97 -9.38
N LEU A 334 -20.77 23.05 -9.73
CA LEU A 334 -22.15 22.98 -9.17
C LEU A 334 -22.15 22.42 -7.74
N GLY A 335 -20.97 21.98 -7.24
CA GLY A 335 -20.76 21.46 -5.90
C GLY A 335 -21.03 19.96 -5.76
N GLY A 336 -21.01 19.21 -6.86
CA GLY A 336 -21.05 17.76 -6.84
C GLY A 336 -19.68 17.18 -6.51
N ASP A 337 -19.67 16.08 -5.74
CA ASP A 337 -18.48 15.30 -5.50
C ASP A 337 -18.33 14.27 -6.63
N VAL A 338 -17.33 14.49 -7.51
CA VAL A 338 -17.17 13.72 -8.74
C VAL A 338 -16.02 12.76 -8.63
N TRP A 339 -16.28 11.51 -8.95
CA TRP A 339 -15.26 10.49 -9.12
C TRP A 339 -15.07 10.16 -10.60
N LEU A 340 -13.91 10.48 -11.14
CA LEU A 340 -13.49 10.18 -12.51
C LEU A 340 -12.33 9.19 -12.44
N ASP A 341 -12.49 8.01 -13.04
CA ASP A 341 -11.39 7.05 -13.10
C ASP A 341 -10.47 7.33 -14.30
N GLU A 342 -9.36 7.99 -14.02
CA GLU A 342 -8.31 8.27 -15.01
C GLU A 342 -7.32 7.11 -15.21
N ARG A 343 -7.39 6.04 -14.41
CA ARG A 343 -6.42 4.93 -14.38
C ARG A 343 -6.67 3.84 -15.42
N ARG A 344 -7.64 4.00 -16.29
CA ARG A 344 -8.09 3.00 -17.30
C ARG A 344 -7.06 2.56 -18.33
N LEU A 345 -5.76 2.70 -18.08
CA LEU A 345 -4.75 2.66 -19.14
C LEU A 345 -3.87 1.42 -19.21
N GLN A 346 -4.07 0.36 -18.40
CA GLN A 346 -3.24 -0.86 -18.54
C GLN A 346 -4.06 -2.15 -18.45
N PRO A 347 -3.85 -3.12 -19.37
CA PRO A 347 -4.49 -4.43 -19.33
C PRO A 347 -3.88 -5.29 -18.22
N GLY A 348 -4.71 -5.93 -17.41
CA GLY A 348 -4.29 -7.01 -16.51
C GLY A 348 -4.55 -6.80 -15.01
N ASP A 349 -5.15 -5.71 -14.56
CA ASP A 349 -5.32 -5.42 -13.14
C ASP A 349 -6.71 -5.78 -12.59
N ARG A 350 -6.74 -6.30 -11.35
CA ARG A 350 -7.93 -6.60 -10.54
C ARG A 350 -8.77 -5.37 -10.15
N TRP A 351 -8.45 -4.18 -10.64
CA TRP A 351 -9.19 -2.95 -10.39
C TRP A 351 -10.58 -2.92 -11.08
N GLU A 352 -10.79 -3.78 -12.06
CA GLU A 352 -12.13 -4.01 -12.62
C GLU A 352 -13.15 -4.34 -11.53
N ASP A 353 -12.79 -5.23 -10.62
CA ASP A 353 -13.65 -5.64 -9.51
C ASP A 353 -13.91 -4.49 -8.52
N GLU A 354 -12.94 -3.59 -8.34
CA GLU A 354 -13.06 -2.42 -7.47
C GLU A 354 -14.04 -1.38 -8.02
N ILE A 355 -13.93 -1.04 -9.30
CA ILE A 355 -14.88 -0.11 -9.94
C ILE A 355 -16.29 -0.69 -9.93
N LEU A 356 -16.45 -1.95 -10.31
CA LEU A 356 -17.73 -2.61 -10.29
C LEU A 356 -18.31 -2.70 -8.88
N SER A 357 -17.47 -2.92 -7.87
CA SER A 357 -17.86 -2.89 -6.46
C SER A 357 -18.33 -1.49 -6.02
N ASN A 358 -17.62 -0.44 -6.40
CA ASN A 358 -18.00 0.94 -6.12
C ASN A 358 -19.31 1.32 -6.83
N ILE A 359 -19.48 0.90 -8.09
CA ILE A 359 -20.74 1.05 -8.81
C ILE A 359 -21.89 0.35 -8.06
N ARG A 360 -21.64 -0.82 -7.45
CA ARG A 360 -22.64 -1.59 -6.69
C ARG A 360 -23.03 -0.95 -5.37
N GLN A 361 -22.10 -0.30 -4.66
CA GLN A 361 -22.29 0.04 -3.24
C GLN A 361 -22.19 1.52 -2.92
N GLU A 362 -21.20 2.24 -3.48
CA GLU A 362 -20.79 3.54 -2.93
C GLU A 362 -21.31 4.75 -3.71
N ILE A 363 -21.37 4.70 -5.03
CA ILE A 363 -21.78 5.86 -5.84
C ILE A 363 -23.26 6.20 -5.66
N ARG A 364 -23.56 7.49 -5.73
CA ARG A 364 -24.90 8.02 -5.61
C ARG A 364 -25.59 8.26 -6.95
N LEU A 365 -24.83 8.74 -7.93
CA LEU A 365 -25.28 8.99 -9.29
C LEU A 365 -24.26 8.43 -10.27
N PHE A 366 -24.72 7.67 -11.25
CA PHE A 366 -23.92 7.14 -12.34
C PHE A 366 -24.18 7.97 -13.60
N VAL A 367 -23.17 8.68 -14.07
CA VAL A 367 -23.19 9.43 -15.33
C VAL A 367 -22.57 8.59 -16.43
N ALA A 368 -23.33 8.24 -17.46
CA ALA A 368 -22.84 7.55 -18.65
C ALA A 368 -22.54 8.60 -19.74
N ALA A 369 -21.26 8.84 -20.02
CA ALA A 369 -20.85 9.69 -21.13
C ALA A 369 -20.94 8.89 -22.44
N ILE A 370 -21.86 9.29 -23.29
CA ILE A 370 -22.20 8.63 -24.53
C ILE A 370 -21.64 9.45 -25.70
N SER A 371 -21.02 8.78 -26.67
CA SER A 371 -20.41 9.42 -27.82
C SER A 371 -20.40 8.48 -29.04
N LYS A 372 -20.01 9.01 -30.17
CA LYS A 372 -19.70 8.20 -31.36
C LYS A 372 -18.56 7.21 -31.09
N HIS A 373 -17.63 7.55 -30.20
CA HIS A 373 -16.55 6.65 -29.84
C HIS A 373 -17.06 5.45 -29.04
N THR A 374 -18.07 5.63 -28.16
CA THR A 374 -18.72 4.50 -27.49
C THR A 374 -19.52 3.65 -28.47
N GLU A 375 -20.15 4.26 -29.48
CA GLU A 375 -20.96 3.56 -30.49
C GLU A 375 -20.11 2.71 -31.45
N GLN A 376 -18.92 3.18 -31.81
CA GLN A 376 -18.00 2.48 -32.71
C GLN A 376 -17.29 1.28 -32.10
N ARG A 377 -17.42 1.06 -30.79
CA ARG A 377 -16.78 -0.04 -30.11
C ARG A 377 -17.69 -1.24 -30.02
N GLU A 378 -17.23 -2.40 -30.49
CA GLU A 378 -17.90 -3.69 -30.30
C GLU A 378 -17.70 -4.26 -28.90
N GLU A 379 -16.54 -3.95 -28.27
CA GLU A 379 -16.16 -4.38 -26.92
C GLU A 379 -15.51 -3.25 -26.16
N GLY A 380 -15.70 -3.22 -24.84
CA GLY A 380 -15.05 -2.24 -23.99
C GLY A 380 -15.48 -2.32 -22.53
N TYR A 381 -14.60 -1.86 -21.64
CA TYR A 381 -14.87 -1.88 -20.21
C TYR A 381 -16.06 -0.99 -19.83
N VAL A 382 -16.27 0.09 -20.57
CA VAL A 382 -17.42 1.00 -20.41
C VAL A 382 -18.77 0.27 -20.42
N PHE A 383 -18.89 -0.80 -21.23
CA PHE A 383 -20.12 -1.59 -21.29
C PHE A 383 -20.31 -2.49 -20.06
N LYS A 384 -19.23 -2.97 -19.44
CA LYS A 384 -19.32 -3.69 -18.17
C LYS A 384 -19.83 -2.77 -17.06
N GLU A 385 -19.34 -1.54 -16.99
CA GLU A 385 -19.81 -0.53 -16.05
C GLU A 385 -21.27 -0.16 -16.27
N TRP A 386 -21.69 0.03 -17.52
CA TRP A 386 -23.08 0.34 -17.87
C TRP A 386 -24.03 -0.79 -17.49
N ASN A 387 -23.64 -2.04 -17.73
CA ASN A 387 -24.42 -3.20 -17.33
C ASN A 387 -24.55 -3.30 -15.80
N GLU A 388 -23.45 -3.07 -15.07
CA GLU A 388 -23.46 -3.08 -13.62
C GLU A 388 -24.34 -1.97 -13.04
N ALA A 389 -24.27 -0.75 -13.61
CA ALA A 389 -25.14 0.35 -13.23
C ALA A 389 -26.62 0.04 -13.53
N ALA A 390 -26.90 -0.61 -14.68
CA ALA A 390 -28.26 -1.03 -15.04
C ALA A 390 -28.83 -2.04 -14.03
N GLU A 391 -28.04 -3.03 -13.60
CA GLU A 391 -28.46 -3.99 -12.58
C GLU A 391 -28.73 -3.31 -11.24
N ARG A 392 -27.84 -2.45 -10.77
CA ARG A 392 -28.05 -1.72 -9.53
C ARG A 392 -29.28 -0.80 -9.58
N ALA A 393 -29.54 -0.16 -10.70
CA ALA A 393 -30.70 0.73 -10.87
C ALA A 393 -32.02 0.03 -10.64
N ARG A 394 -32.14 -1.29 -10.93
CA ARG A 394 -33.34 -2.09 -10.68
C ARG A 394 -33.71 -2.14 -9.20
N GLY A 395 -32.71 -2.10 -8.29
CA GLY A 395 -32.87 -2.07 -6.86
C GLY A 395 -33.16 -0.67 -6.26
N ILE A 396 -33.23 0.40 -7.09
CA ILE A 396 -33.36 1.78 -6.62
C ILE A 396 -34.61 2.45 -7.23
N PRO A 397 -35.83 2.13 -6.78
CA PRO A 397 -37.05 2.57 -7.46
C PRO A 397 -37.43 4.04 -7.22
N ARG A 398 -36.86 4.71 -6.19
CA ARG A 398 -37.36 6.02 -5.71
C ARG A 398 -36.42 7.21 -5.98
N ARG A 399 -35.35 7.02 -6.75
CA ARG A 399 -34.41 8.10 -7.08
C ARG A 399 -33.76 7.86 -8.43
N ARG A 400 -33.31 8.94 -9.08
CA ARG A 400 -32.45 8.81 -10.27
C ARG A 400 -31.09 8.28 -9.85
N PHE A 401 -30.67 7.18 -10.44
CA PHE A 401 -29.35 6.60 -10.24
C PHE A 401 -28.49 6.68 -11.51
N ILE A 402 -29.09 6.64 -12.69
CA ILE A 402 -28.41 6.73 -13.97
C ILE A 402 -28.79 8.04 -14.66
N LEU A 403 -27.79 8.75 -15.17
CA LEU A 403 -27.92 9.95 -15.98
C LEU A 403 -27.13 9.78 -17.27
N PRO A 404 -27.76 9.38 -18.39
CA PRO A 404 -27.08 9.31 -19.66
C PRO A 404 -26.85 10.73 -20.21
N ILE A 405 -25.60 11.02 -20.63
CA ILE A 405 -25.19 12.34 -21.14
C ILE A 405 -24.46 12.14 -22.47
N VAL A 406 -24.93 12.78 -23.53
CA VAL A 406 -24.25 12.77 -24.83
C VAL A 406 -23.23 13.90 -24.88
N VAL A 407 -21.96 13.52 -25.14
CA VAL A 407 -20.81 14.47 -25.16
C VAL A 407 -20.37 14.83 -26.59
N ASP A 408 -20.99 14.25 -27.62
CA ASP A 408 -20.73 14.61 -29.00
C ASP A 408 -21.15 16.06 -29.30
N GLU A 409 -20.35 16.77 -30.08
CA GLU A 409 -20.62 18.16 -30.48
C GLU A 409 -21.89 18.32 -31.29
N HIS A 410 -22.21 17.34 -32.14
CA HIS A 410 -23.31 17.36 -33.11
C HIS A 410 -24.41 16.34 -32.75
N TYR A 411 -24.94 16.45 -31.55
CA TYR A 411 -26.09 15.64 -31.12
C TYR A 411 -27.41 16.35 -31.45
N ASP A 412 -28.27 15.70 -32.23
CA ASP A 412 -29.56 16.24 -32.70
C ASP A 412 -30.73 16.04 -31.72
N GLY A 413 -30.44 15.42 -30.54
CA GLY A 413 -31.48 15.10 -29.54
C GLY A 413 -32.13 13.74 -29.73
N ASN A 414 -31.75 12.96 -30.74
CA ASN A 414 -32.28 11.62 -30.97
C ASN A 414 -31.38 10.53 -30.38
N PRO A 415 -31.72 9.91 -29.23
CA PRO A 415 -30.90 8.87 -28.63
C PRO A 415 -30.89 7.55 -29.39
N ALA A 416 -31.72 7.39 -30.42
CA ALA A 416 -31.82 6.15 -31.19
C ALA A 416 -30.58 5.89 -32.07
N CYS A 417 -29.73 6.91 -32.30
CA CYS A 417 -28.45 6.73 -33.02
C CYS A 417 -27.39 6.02 -32.23
N TYR A 418 -27.55 5.84 -30.90
CA TYR A 418 -26.60 5.14 -30.07
C TYR A 418 -27.13 3.75 -29.71
N LEU A 419 -26.80 2.75 -30.53
CA LEU A 419 -27.35 1.38 -30.46
C LEU A 419 -26.69 0.58 -29.29
N GLN A 420 -25.43 0.89 -28.95
CA GLN A 420 -24.68 0.19 -27.91
C GLN A 420 -25.15 0.53 -26.50
N VAL A 421 -25.95 1.58 -26.34
CA VAL A 421 -26.47 1.99 -25.03
C VAL A 421 -27.50 0.96 -24.52
N PRO A 422 -27.38 0.45 -23.28
CA PRO A 422 -28.33 -0.51 -22.72
C PRO A 422 -29.77 -0.04 -22.81
N GLU A 423 -30.69 -0.95 -23.13
CA GLU A 423 -32.12 -0.63 -23.25
C GLU A 423 -32.70 0.01 -21.98
N SER A 424 -32.19 -0.38 -20.82
CA SER A 424 -32.56 0.19 -19.53
C SER A 424 -32.26 1.69 -19.41
N PHE A 425 -31.23 2.20 -20.13
CA PHE A 425 -30.87 3.63 -20.09
C PHE A 425 -31.82 4.46 -20.96
N ARG A 426 -32.44 3.87 -22.02
CA ARG A 426 -33.37 4.55 -22.89
C ARG A 426 -34.67 4.98 -22.23
N LYS A 427 -34.93 4.52 -21.00
CA LYS A 427 -36.04 4.99 -20.16
C LYS A 427 -35.79 6.37 -19.57
N TYR A 428 -34.55 6.86 -19.61
CA TYR A 428 -34.19 8.18 -19.09
C TYR A 428 -34.07 9.17 -20.26
N GLN A 429 -34.33 10.42 -19.96
CA GLN A 429 -34.04 11.50 -20.92
C GLN A 429 -32.50 11.70 -20.94
N PHE A 430 -31.92 11.77 -22.13
CA PHE A 430 -30.49 11.98 -22.31
C PHE A 430 -30.17 13.47 -22.12
N GLY A 431 -29.18 13.76 -21.26
CA GLY A 431 -28.61 15.07 -21.14
C GLY A 431 -27.67 15.40 -22.29
N ARG A 432 -27.40 16.69 -22.49
CA ARG A 432 -26.54 17.19 -23.55
C ARG A 432 -25.37 17.98 -22.99
N ALA A 433 -24.16 17.54 -23.34
CA ALA A 433 -22.92 18.20 -22.89
C ALA A 433 -21.86 18.17 -24.03
N PRO A 434 -22.05 18.96 -25.12
CA PRO A 434 -21.10 19.01 -26.22
C PRO A 434 -19.67 19.29 -25.72
N ALA A 435 -18.70 18.43 -26.09
CA ALA A 435 -17.33 18.48 -25.61
C ALA A 435 -17.19 18.60 -24.08
N GLY A 436 -18.19 18.06 -23.33
CA GLY A 436 -18.21 18.06 -21.86
C GLY A 436 -18.83 19.30 -21.23
N LYS A 437 -19.38 20.25 -21.99
CA LYS A 437 -20.05 21.46 -21.49
C LYS A 437 -21.57 21.22 -21.43
N PRO A 438 -22.16 21.10 -20.23
CA PRO A 438 -23.59 20.83 -20.09
C PRO A 438 -24.41 22.03 -20.58
N ASP A 439 -25.50 21.74 -21.27
CA ASP A 439 -26.50 22.72 -21.64
C ASP A 439 -27.32 23.20 -20.41
N PRO A 440 -28.11 24.29 -20.51
CA PRO A 440 -28.89 24.82 -19.41
C PRO A 440 -29.83 23.83 -18.74
N ASP A 441 -30.45 22.94 -19.51
CA ASP A 441 -31.39 21.94 -18.99
C ASP A 441 -30.68 20.86 -18.20
N LEU A 442 -29.52 20.44 -18.69
CA LEU A 442 -28.64 19.50 -17.95
C LEU A 442 -28.07 20.13 -16.69
N VAL A 443 -27.67 21.42 -16.73
CA VAL A 443 -27.22 22.16 -15.53
C VAL A 443 -28.32 22.20 -14.48
N ALA A 444 -29.56 22.47 -14.87
CA ALA A 444 -30.68 22.46 -13.93
C ALA A 444 -30.88 21.07 -13.31
N THR A 445 -30.85 20.02 -14.11
CA THR A 445 -30.96 18.62 -13.67
C THR A 445 -29.84 18.23 -12.71
N LEU A 446 -28.58 18.51 -13.04
CA LEU A 446 -27.43 18.24 -12.17
C LEU A 446 -27.51 19.00 -10.83
N THR A 447 -27.92 20.27 -10.90
CA THR A 447 -28.08 21.09 -9.68
C THR A 447 -29.15 20.53 -8.74
N GLU A 448 -30.27 20.04 -9.30
CA GLU A 448 -31.34 19.42 -8.52
C GLU A 448 -30.86 18.11 -7.85
N GLU A 449 -30.18 17.24 -8.59
CA GLU A 449 -29.66 15.98 -8.05
C GLU A 449 -28.60 16.22 -6.96
N ILE A 450 -27.67 17.15 -7.18
CA ILE A 450 -26.64 17.53 -6.18
C ILE A 450 -27.28 18.07 -4.90
N ARG A 451 -28.30 18.92 -5.03
CA ARG A 451 -29.05 19.41 -3.85
C ARG A 451 -29.80 18.29 -3.12
N ALA A 452 -30.36 17.33 -3.86
CA ALA A 452 -31.03 16.17 -3.27
C ALA A 452 -30.07 15.24 -2.53
N MET A 453 -28.80 15.12 -3.00
CA MET A 453 -27.74 14.39 -2.31
C MET A 453 -27.39 15.03 -0.98
N ARG A 454 -27.09 16.34 -0.96
CA ARG A 454 -26.72 17.08 0.24
C ARG A 454 -27.80 17.13 1.33
N ARG A 455 -29.08 17.18 0.95
CA ARG A 455 -30.18 17.18 1.95
C ARG A 455 -30.31 15.89 2.74
N ARG A 456 -29.79 14.76 2.24
CA ARG A 456 -29.85 13.45 2.88
C ARG A 456 -28.60 13.10 3.68
N GLU A 457 -27.51 13.84 3.52
CA GLU A 457 -26.32 13.74 4.39
C GLU A 457 -26.52 14.45 5.74
N VAL A 458 -27.48 15.36 5.81
CA VAL A 458 -27.78 16.17 7.02
C VAL A 458 -28.98 15.58 7.83
N ALA A 459 -29.67 14.59 7.30
CA ALA A 459 -30.81 13.91 7.95
C ALA A 459 -30.42 12.48 8.37
#